data_331f1deb32f46f165eb1a7f0e44d3518
#
_entry.id   331f1deb32f46f165eb1a7f0e44d3518
#
_cell.length_a   1.000
_cell.length_b   1.000
_cell.length_c   1.000
_cell.angle_alpha   90.00
_cell.angle_beta   90.00
_cell.angle_gamma   90.00
#
_symmetry.space_group_name_H-M   'P 1'
#
loop_
_entity.id
_entity.type
_entity.pdbx_description
1 polymer ?
#
loop_
_entity_poly.entity_id
_entity_poly.type
_entity_poly.pdbx_seq_one_letter_code
_entity_poly.pdbx_strand_id
1 'polypeptide(L)'
;MLADAALLRVGQVLLRSWKTRNLLITLGEHGMCLFRPAKKPHHIPTVAQEVFDVSGAGDTVIATLTLALAARADAVEAAEISNHAAGVVVGKVGTATCSPVELVASLTRHRR
;
A
#
# COMPACT_ATOMS: atom_id res chain seq x y z
N MET A 1 6.38 -13.54 -6.27
CA MET A 1 7.52 -12.76 -5.82
C MET A 1 7.83 -11.67 -6.82
N LEU A 2 7.88 -10.45 -6.38
CA LEU A 2 8.01 -9.31 -7.26
C LEU A 2 9.38 -8.67 -7.19
N ALA A 3 10.40 -9.47 -7.29
CA ALA A 3 11.76 -8.96 -7.44
C ALA A 3 12.07 -8.74 -8.92
N ASP A 4 11.13 -8.15 -9.65
CA ASP A 4 11.30 -7.83 -11.04
C ASP A 4 12.38 -6.75 -11.17
N ALA A 5 13.41 -7.04 -11.97
CA ALA A 5 14.52 -6.11 -12.15
C ALA A 5 14.08 -4.78 -12.72
N ALA A 6 13.07 -4.79 -13.59
CA ALA A 6 12.54 -3.55 -14.16
C ALA A 6 11.88 -2.70 -13.10
N LEU A 7 11.07 -3.32 -12.23
CA LEU A 7 10.43 -2.61 -11.14
C LEU A 7 11.45 -1.99 -10.19
N LEU A 8 12.46 -2.76 -9.81
CA LEU A 8 13.49 -2.29 -8.90
C LEU A 8 14.25 -1.11 -9.50
N ARG A 9 14.56 -1.17 -10.80
CA ARG A 9 15.25 -0.09 -11.49
C ARG A 9 14.39 1.18 -11.55
N VAL A 10 13.13 1.03 -11.93
CA VAL A 10 12.21 2.17 -11.99
C VAL A 10 12.08 2.83 -10.63
N GLY A 11 11.89 2.02 -9.59
CA GLY A 11 11.76 2.54 -8.23
C GLY A 11 12.98 3.32 -7.80
N GLN A 12 14.18 2.81 -8.07
CA GLN A 12 15.41 3.49 -7.69
C GLN A 12 15.61 4.79 -8.47
N VAL A 13 15.30 4.77 -9.77
CA VAL A 13 15.42 5.98 -10.60
C VAL A 13 14.47 7.07 -10.11
N LEU A 14 13.20 6.71 -9.86
CA LEU A 14 12.22 7.68 -9.39
C LEU A 14 12.56 8.22 -8.00
N LEU A 15 13.01 7.34 -7.12
CA LEU A 15 13.40 7.74 -5.77
C LEU A 15 14.49 8.82 -5.80
N ARG A 16 15.49 8.63 -6.66
CA ARG A 16 16.57 9.61 -6.81
C ARG A 16 16.13 10.86 -7.55
N SER A 17 15.39 10.68 -8.64
CA SER A 17 14.97 11.82 -9.47
C SER A 17 14.06 12.77 -8.72
N TRP A 18 13.16 12.22 -7.92
CA TRP A 18 12.21 13.02 -7.15
C TRP A 18 12.76 13.46 -5.79
N LYS A 19 13.90 12.95 -5.39
CA LYS A 19 14.55 13.27 -4.12
C LYS A 19 13.58 13.10 -2.95
N THR A 20 12.78 12.05 -3.03
CA THR A 20 11.80 11.74 -1.99
C THR A 20 12.36 10.73 -0.99
N ARG A 21 11.84 10.75 0.22
CA ARG A 21 12.23 9.81 1.25
C ARG A 21 11.52 8.47 1.13
N ASN A 22 10.34 8.50 0.57
CA ASN A 22 9.52 7.31 0.44
C ASN A 22 8.86 7.31 -0.92
N LEU A 23 8.90 6.18 -1.59
CA LEU A 23 8.21 5.99 -2.86
C LEU A 23 7.43 4.69 -2.74
N LEU A 24 6.11 4.76 -2.88
CA LEU A 24 5.27 3.59 -2.86
C LEU A 24 4.72 3.36 -4.27
N ILE A 25 4.98 2.18 -4.81
CA ILE A 25 4.44 1.79 -6.12
C ILE A 25 3.39 0.71 -5.89
N THR A 26 2.17 0.97 -6.32
CA THR A 26 1.09 -0.01 -6.23
C THR A 26 1.15 -0.96 -7.42
N LEU A 27 0.88 -2.23 -7.19
CA LEU A 27 1.09 -3.31 -8.16
C LEU A 27 -0.17 -4.12 -8.41
N GLY A 28 -1.35 -3.54 -8.15
CA GLY A 28 -2.61 -4.23 -8.36
C GLY A 28 -2.72 -5.46 -7.49
N GLU A 29 -3.02 -6.59 -8.11
CA GLU A 29 -3.18 -7.86 -7.40
C GLU A 29 -1.90 -8.32 -6.71
N HIS A 30 -0.77 -7.76 -7.07
CA HIS A 30 0.52 -8.13 -6.50
C HIS A 30 0.91 -7.28 -5.28
N GLY A 31 0.02 -6.41 -4.81
CA GLY A 31 0.25 -5.60 -3.63
C GLY A 31 0.96 -4.30 -3.94
N MET A 32 2.04 -4.04 -3.25
CA MET A 32 2.78 -2.78 -3.42
C MET A 32 4.24 -2.95 -3.03
N CYS A 33 5.07 -2.01 -3.47
CA CYS A 33 6.49 -2.01 -3.14
C CYS A 33 6.90 -0.64 -2.64
N LEU A 34 7.52 -0.61 -1.47
CA LEU A 34 8.01 0.62 -0.85
C LEU A 34 9.51 0.75 -1.06
N PHE A 35 9.92 1.90 -1.58
CA PHE A 35 11.33 2.22 -1.82
C PHE A 35 11.75 3.35 -0.90
N ARG A 36 12.93 3.23 -0.30
CA ARG A 36 13.51 4.24 0.58
C ARG A 36 15.01 4.33 0.32
N PRO A 37 15.63 5.53 0.46
CA PRO A 37 17.07 5.66 0.24
C PRO A 37 17.88 4.73 1.15
N ALA A 38 18.90 4.07 0.58
CA ALA A 38 19.83 3.23 1.31
C ALA A 38 19.18 2.04 2.02
N LYS A 39 17.96 1.65 1.61
CA LYS A 39 17.29 0.49 2.16
C LYS A 39 16.83 -0.43 1.04
N LYS A 40 16.69 -1.70 1.36
CA LYS A 40 16.16 -2.67 0.40
C LYS A 40 14.70 -2.35 0.11
N PRO A 41 14.25 -2.51 -1.14
CA PRO A 41 12.84 -2.39 -1.45
C PRO A 41 12.02 -3.36 -0.59
N HIS A 42 10.89 -2.88 -0.10
CA HIS A 42 10.02 -3.66 0.77
C HIS A 42 8.73 -3.99 0.02
N HIS A 43 8.54 -5.24 -0.33
CA HIS A 43 7.34 -5.71 -1.01
C HIS A 43 6.27 -6.09 0.01
N ILE A 44 5.06 -5.61 -0.20
CA ILE A 44 3.91 -5.88 0.66
C ILE A 44 2.85 -6.57 -0.21
N PRO A 45 2.61 -7.87 0.00
CA PRO A 45 1.61 -8.57 -0.79
C PRO A 45 0.21 -8.11 -0.42
N THR A 46 -0.72 -8.21 -1.39
CA THR A 46 -2.10 -7.82 -1.12
C THR A 46 -2.72 -8.71 -0.04
N VAL A 47 -3.58 -8.11 0.79
CA VAL A 47 -4.36 -8.84 1.79
C VAL A 47 -5.82 -9.01 1.34
N ALA A 48 -6.17 -8.55 0.14
CA ALA A 48 -7.52 -8.68 -0.39
C ALA A 48 -7.85 -10.16 -0.57
N GLN A 49 -8.98 -10.60 -0.02
CA GLN A 49 -9.43 -11.98 -0.12
C GLN A 49 -10.39 -12.17 -1.29
N GLU A 50 -11.31 -11.23 -1.43
CA GLU A 50 -12.24 -11.20 -2.54
C GLU A 50 -12.15 -9.83 -3.18
N VAL A 51 -12.10 -9.80 -4.51
CA VAL A 51 -12.01 -8.55 -5.26
C VAL A 51 -13.27 -8.43 -6.11
N PHE A 52 -14.14 -7.50 -5.74
CA PHE A 52 -15.33 -7.20 -6.53
C PHE A 52 -15.09 -6.03 -7.46
N ASP A 53 -14.38 -5.01 -7.00
CA ASP A 53 -14.19 -3.81 -7.79
C ASP A 53 -12.93 -3.09 -7.29
N VAL A 54 -12.03 -2.75 -8.21
CA VAL A 54 -10.79 -2.05 -7.85
C VAL A 54 -10.94 -0.53 -7.95
N SER A 55 -12.14 -0.04 -8.28
CA SER A 55 -12.38 1.40 -8.42
C SER A 55 -12.07 2.13 -7.13
N GLY A 56 -11.24 3.16 -7.22
CA GLY A 56 -10.92 4.00 -6.08
C GLY A 56 -9.89 3.41 -5.11
N ALA A 57 -9.38 2.21 -5.38
CA ALA A 57 -8.41 1.59 -4.46
C ALA A 57 -7.15 2.44 -4.32
N GLY A 58 -6.65 3.00 -5.42
CA GLY A 58 -5.46 3.87 -5.38
C GLY A 58 -5.69 5.13 -4.57
N ASP A 59 -6.87 5.72 -4.68
CA ASP A 59 -7.23 6.90 -3.88
C ASP A 59 -7.24 6.57 -2.40
N THR A 60 -7.76 5.39 -2.05
CA THR A 60 -7.77 4.91 -0.66
C THR A 60 -6.34 4.70 -0.15
N VAL A 61 -5.46 4.15 -0.97
CA VAL A 61 -4.06 3.95 -0.60
C VAL A 61 -3.40 5.29 -0.26
N ILE A 62 -3.51 6.28 -1.15
CA ILE A 62 -2.81 7.56 -0.92
C ILE A 62 -3.41 8.31 0.29
N ALA A 63 -4.72 8.27 0.46
CA ALA A 63 -5.36 8.91 1.60
C ALA A 63 -4.92 8.26 2.91
N THR A 64 -4.95 6.95 2.99
CA THR A 64 -4.59 6.21 4.20
C THR A 64 -3.10 6.35 4.50
N LEU A 65 -2.26 6.25 3.48
CA LEU A 65 -0.82 6.41 3.63
C LEU A 65 -0.49 7.79 4.22
N THR A 66 -1.10 8.83 3.66
CA THR A 66 -0.88 10.20 4.12
C THR A 66 -1.31 10.39 5.56
N LEU A 67 -2.49 9.89 5.91
CA LEU A 67 -2.99 9.98 7.28
C LEU A 67 -2.10 9.22 8.26
N ALA A 68 -1.66 8.03 7.90
CA ALA A 68 -0.80 7.23 8.76
C ALA A 68 0.54 7.92 9.00
N LEU A 69 1.15 8.48 7.95
CA LEU A 69 2.40 9.22 8.08
C LEU A 69 2.21 10.46 8.95
N ALA A 70 1.10 11.17 8.77
CA ALA A 70 0.77 12.34 9.58
C ALA A 70 0.58 11.96 11.06
N ALA A 71 0.10 10.76 11.32
CA ALA A 71 -0.05 10.22 12.67
C ALA A 71 1.23 9.59 13.22
N ARG A 72 2.35 9.80 12.53
CA ARG A 72 3.70 9.39 12.93
C ARG A 72 3.98 7.88 12.82
N ALA A 73 3.24 7.17 12.00
CA ALA A 73 3.62 5.81 11.64
C ALA A 73 4.90 5.87 10.81
N ASP A 74 5.74 4.87 10.91
CA ASP A 74 6.87 4.81 9.98
C ASP A 74 6.38 4.39 8.59
N ALA A 75 7.24 4.49 7.59
CA ALA A 75 6.83 4.27 6.21
C ALA A 75 6.34 2.85 5.95
N VAL A 76 6.96 1.85 6.58
CA VAL A 76 6.54 0.45 6.42
C VAL A 76 5.16 0.24 7.04
N GLU A 77 4.95 0.76 8.25
CA GLU A 77 3.66 0.67 8.92
C GLU A 77 2.58 1.37 8.11
N ALA A 78 2.87 2.58 7.64
CA ALA A 78 1.91 3.35 6.86
C ALA A 78 1.53 2.62 5.56
N ALA A 79 2.51 2.01 4.90
CA ALA A 79 2.26 1.24 3.68
C ALA A 79 1.40 0.00 3.98
N GLU A 80 1.69 -0.70 5.07
CA GLU A 80 0.91 -1.87 5.46
C GLU A 80 -0.52 -1.50 5.81
N ILE A 81 -0.73 -0.40 6.53
CA ILE A 81 -2.06 0.09 6.87
C ILE A 81 -2.83 0.44 5.59
N SER A 82 -2.18 1.12 4.65
CA SER A 82 -2.82 1.49 3.40
C SER A 82 -3.19 0.26 2.55
N ASN A 83 -2.37 -0.78 2.60
CA ASN A 83 -2.64 -2.04 1.92
C ASN A 83 -3.90 -2.71 2.47
N HIS A 84 -4.07 -2.69 3.79
CA HIS A 84 -5.27 -3.22 4.44
C HIS A 84 -6.52 -2.42 4.07
N ALA A 85 -6.42 -1.09 4.06
CA ALA A 85 -7.54 -0.23 3.67
C ALA A 85 -7.97 -0.51 2.22
N ALA A 86 -7.00 -0.67 1.33
CA ALA A 86 -7.29 -1.01 -0.06
C ALA A 86 -7.95 -2.38 -0.16
N GLY A 87 -7.51 -3.35 0.65
CA GLY A 87 -8.11 -4.68 0.68
C GLY A 87 -9.58 -4.65 1.08
N VAL A 88 -9.94 -3.80 2.03
CA VAL A 88 -11.33 -3.62 2.43
C VAL A 88 -12.14 -3.03 1.28
N VAL A 89 -11.62 -1.98 0.64
CA VAL A 89 -12.35 -1.27 -0.41
C VAL A 89 -12.62 -2.16 -1.63
N VAL A 90 -11.63 -2.92 -2.08
CA VAL A 90 -11.81 -3.76 -3.28
C VAL A 90 -12.76 -4.94 -3.02
N GLY A 91 -13.02 -5.25 -1.76
CA GLY A 91 -14.00 -6.28 -1.39
C GLY A 91 -15.45 -5.79 -1.46
N LYS A 92 -15.67 -4.53 -1.86
CA LYS A 92 -16.99 -3.92 -1.94
C LYS A 92 -17.33 -3.61 -3.39
N VAL A 93 -18.62 -3.53 -3.68
CA VAL A 93 -19.10 -3.19 -5.03
C VAL A 93 -19.02 -1.67 -5.21
N GLY A 94 -18.48 -1.24 -6.35
CA GLY A 94 -18.36 0.17 -6.69
C GLY A 94 -17.28 0.89 -5.93
N THR A 95 -17.22 2.21 -6.10
CA THR A 95 -16.32 3.05 -5.34
C THR A 95 -16.78 3.07 -3.90
N ALA A 96 -15.96 2.60 -3.00
CA ALA A 96 -16.32 2.42 -1.60
C ALA A 96 -15.31 3.07 -0.67
N THR A 97 -15.68 3.18 0.60
CA THR A 97 -14.81 3.71 1.63
C THR A 97 -14.45 2.62 2.63
N CYS A 98 -13.40 2.87 3.39
CA CYS A 98 -12.98 2.00 4.47
C CYS A 98 -13.16 2.76 5.79
N SER A 99 -14.02 2.26 6.68
CA SER A 99 -14.21 2.85 7.98
C SER A 99 -13.07 2.46 8.92
N PRO A 100 -12.85 3.25 10.00
CA PRO A 100 -11.84 2.86 10.99
C PRO A 100 -12.10 1.47 11.58
N VAL A 101 -13.37 1.12 11.81
CA VAL A 101 -13.74 -0.19 12.36
C VAL A 101 -13.33 -1.30 11.39
N GLU A 102 -13.63 -1.12 10.12
CA GLU A 102 -13.27 -2.09 9.08
C GLU A 102 -11.76 -2.25 8.96
N LEU A 103 -11.03 -1.15 9.04
CA LEU A 103 -9.58 -1.17 8.95
C LEU A 103 -8.97 -1.94 10.13
N VAL A 104 -9.42 -1.64 11.34
CA VAL A 104 -8.94 -2.33 12.54
C VAL A 104 -9.26 -3.82 12.45
N ALA A 105 -10.45 -4.18 11.99
CA ALA A 105 -10.83 -5.58 11.83
C ALA A 105 -9.91 -6.30 10.84
N SER A 106 -9.59 -5.64 9.73
CA SER A 106 -8.68 -6.21 8.72
C SER A 106 -7.28 -6.45 9.30
N LEU A 107 -6.74 -5.44 9.98
CA LEU A 107 -5.42 -5.54 10.61
C LEU A 107 -5.39 -6.67 11.64
N THR A 108 -6.43 -6.77 12.45
CA THR A 108 -6.53 -7.79 13.48
C THR A 108 -6.62 -9.18 12.87
N ARG A 109 -7.41 -9.34 11.81
CA ARG A 109 -7.62 -10.64 11.15
C ARG A 109 -6.32 -11.20 10.57
N HIS A 110 -5.45 -10.34 10.08
CA HIS A 110 -4.19 -10.75 9.46
C HIS A 110 -3.02 -10.74 10.44
N ARG A 111 -3.28 -10.47 11.70
CA ARG A 111 -2.26 -10.40 12.71
C ARG A 111 -1.91 -11.80 13.20
N ARG A 112 -0.64 -12.04 13.41
CA ARG A 112 -0.12 -13.30 13.92
C ARG A 112 0.65 -13.11 15.19
#